data_fbb2b96f9231862016b5fd4874db4470
#
_entry.id   fbb2b96f9231862016b5fd4874db4470
#
_cell.length_a   1.000
_cell.length_b   1.000
_cell.length_c   1.000
_cell.angle_alpha   90.00
_cell.angle_beta   90.00
_cell.angle_gamma   90.00
#
_symmetry.space_group_name_H-M   'P 1'
#
loop_
_entity.id
_entity.type
_entity.pdbx_description
1 polymer ?
#
loop_
_entity_poly.entity_id
_entity_poly.type
_entity_poly.pdbx_seq_one_letter_code
_entity_poly.pdbx_strand_id
1 'polypeptide(L)'
;MRYAQKGDVIIVGAGENNIDIGIGVDWEGAEDIAVHDACYTYHIDKELALPRYISYYLRTDDYHKQIKKYVSEGKICSISADSIGKAEISFPTLVEQERIVGILDRFNALCNDISTGLPAEIEARQKQYEYYRDTLLNFKKLDK
;
A
#
# COMPACT_ATOMS: atom_id res chain seq x y z
N MET A 1 -11.44 19.86 -7.53
CA MET A 1 -10.95 19.27 -6.27
C MET A 1 -11.47 17.83 -6.20
N ARG A 2 -10.59 16.89 -5.90
CA ARG A 2 -10.96 15.47 -5.78
C ARG A 2 -11.20 15.14 -4.32
N TYR A 3 -12.13 14.27 -4.06
CA TYR A 3 -12.43 13.78 -2.72
C TYR A 3 -12.31 12.26 -2.66
N ALA A 4 -11.83 11.75 -1.54
CA ALA A 4 -11.86 10.34 -1.22
C ALA A 4 -12.95 10.07 -0.19
N GLN A 5 -13.68 8.99 -0.41
CA GLN A 5 -14.75 8.51 0.46
C GLN A 5 -14.25 7.34 1.31
N LYS A 6 -14.99 7.00 2.35
CA LYS A 6 -14.65 5.85 3.18
C LYS A 6 -14.52 4.57 2.35
N GLY A 7 -13.39 3.91 2.48
CA GLY A 7 -13.07 2.69 1.75
C GLY A 7 -12.32 2.91 0.44
N ASP A 8 -12.00 4.16 0.09
CA ASP A 8 -11.11 4.45 -1.02
C ASP A 8 -9.64 4.28 -0.62
N VAL A 9 -8.80 4.05 -1.62
CA VAL A 9 -7.34 4.07 -1.45
C VAL A 9 -6.78 5.30 -2.14
N ILE A 10 -6.04 6.11 -1.40
CA ILE A 10 -5.36 7.31 -1.89
C ILE A 10 -3.93 6.95 -2.21
N ILE A 11 -3.51 7.11 -3.46
CA ILE A 11 -2.20 6.69 -3.96
C ILE A 11 -1.37 7.90 -4.37
N VAL A 12 -0.11 7.94 -3.94
CA VAL A 12 0.83 9.00 -4.31
C VAL A 12 1.24 8.85 -5.77
N GLY A 13 0.94 9.86 -6.58
CA GLY A 13 1.25 9.90 -8.01
C GLY A 13 2.45 10.78 -8.37
N ALA A 14 2.84 11.72 -7.51
CA ALA A 14 3.98 12.60 -7.74
C ALA A 14 4.65 12.99 -6.42
N GLY A 15 5.97 13.15 -6.44
CA GLY A 15 6.76 13.51 -5.26
C GLY A 15 8.21 13.80 -5.59
N GLU A 16 8.96 14.23 -4.59
CA GLU A 16 10.37 14.62 -4.74
C GLU A 16 11.30 13.40 -4.90
N ASN A 17 10.87 12.23 -4.46
CA ASN A 17 11.66 11.01 -4.60
C ASN A 17 10.79 9.88 -5.19
N ASN A 18 11.43 8.83 -5.69
CA ASN A 18 10.76 7.71 -6.30
C ASN A 18 10.31 6.63 -5.28
N ILE A 19 10.70 6.75 -4.02
CA ILE A 19 10.42 5.74 -2.99
C ILE A 19 8.94 5.74 -2.62
N ASP A 20 8.35 6.92 -2.51
CA ASP A 20 6.97 7.10 -2.08
C ASP A 20 5.95 6.98 -3.24
N ILE A 21 6.43 7.00 -4.48
CA ILE A 21 5.55 6.92 -5.65
C ILE A 21 4.83 5.57 -5.69
N GLY A 22 3.52 5.62 -5.80
CA GLY A 22 2.66 4.43 -5.87
C GLY A 22 2.23 3.87 -4.52
N ILE A 23 2.77 4.39 -3.41
CA ILE A 23 2.30 4.01 -2.07
C ILE A 23 0.90 4.56 -1.84
N GLY A 24 0.04 3.76 -1.24
CA GLY A 24 -1.34 4.13 -0.96
C GLY A 24 -1.73 3.94 0.49
N VAL A 25 -2.75 4.68 0.89
CA VAL A 25 -3.38 4.61 2.22
C VAL A 25 -4.89 4.48 2.03
N ASP A 26 -5.49 3.54 2.75
CA ASP A 26 -6.93 3.42 2.80
C ASP A 26 -7.54 4.52 3.68
N TRP A 27 -8.63 5.12 3.21
CA TRP A 27 -9.36 6.13 3.98
C TRP A 27 -10.52 5.48 4.73
N GLU A 28 -10.45 5.55 6.05
CA GLU A 28 -11.47 4.97 6.95
C GLU A 28 -12.31 6.03 7.68
N GLY A 29 -12.05 7.31 7.40
CA GLY A 29 -12.81 8.42 7.99
C GLY A 29 -14.28 8.40 7.59
N ALA A 30 -15.15 8.95 8.46
CA ALA A 30 -16.58 9.01 8.22
C ALA A 30 -16.97 10.08 7.19
N GLU A 31 -16.15 11.11 7.04
CA GLU A 31 -16.38 12.22 6.12
C GLU A 31 -15.47 12.12 4.90
N ASP A 32 -15.93 12.68 3.78
CA ASP A 32 -15.11 12.78 2.58
C ASP A 32 -13.92 13.70 2.83
N ILE A 33 -12.75 13.33 2.34
CA ILE A 33 -11.53 14.12 2.48
C ILE A 33 -11.07 14.65 1.13
N ALA A 34 -10.64 15.90 1.10
CA ALA A 34 -10.03 16.50 -0.09
C ALA A 34 -8.64 15.88 -0.34
N VAL A 35 -8.41 15.46 -1.57
CA VAL A 35 -7.16 14.80 -1.97
C VAL A 35 -6.32 15.77 -2.80
N HIS A 36 -5.04 15.87 -2.46
CA HIS A 36 -4.07 16.70 -3.16
C HIS A 36 -3.91 16.27 -4.63
N ASP A 37 -3.65 17.21 -5.52
CA ASP A 37 -3.52 16.97 -6.96
C ASP A 37 -2.40 15.99 -7.33
N ALA A 38 -1.39 15.84 -6.46
CA ALA A 38 -0.32 14.87 -6.62
C ALA A 38 -0.72 13.42 -6.31
N CYS A 39 -1.94 13.20 -5.83
CA CYS A 39 -2.44 11.89 -5.44
C CYS A 39 -3.63 11.47 -6.30
N TYR A 40 -3.86 10.17 -6.39
CA TYR A 40 -5.00 9.58 -7.04
C TYR A 40 -5.91 8.90 -6.03
N THR A 41 -7.22 8.89 -6.31
CA THR A 41 -8.21 8.19 -5.51
C THR A 41 -8.70 6.98 -6.30
N TYR A 42 -8.62 5.81 -5.68
CA TYR A 42 -9.11 4.55 -6.26
C TYR A 42 -10.27 4.02 -5.44
N HIS A 43 -11.38 3.80 -6.09
CA HIS A 43 -12.52 3.08 -5.51
C HIS A 43 -12.27 1.58 -5.57
N ILE A 44 -12.32 0.92 -4.44
CA ILE A 44 -12.07 -0.52 -4.35
C ILE A 44 -13.40 -1.26 -4.36
N ASP A 45 -13.50 -2.27 -5.23
CA ASP A 45 -14.62 -3.20 -5.20
C ASP A 45 -14.51 -4.07 -3.95
N LYS A 46 -15.34 -3.77 -2.96
CA LYS A 46 -15.33 -4.43 -1.64
C LYS A 46 -15.77 -5.90 -1.69
N GLU A 47 -16.38 -6.34 -2.77
CA GLU A 47 -16.69 -7.75 -2.98
C GLU A 47 -15.45 -8.57 -3.35
N LEU A 48 -14.43 -7.92 -3.90
CA LEU A 48 -13.20 -8.56 -4.34
C LEU A 48 -12.04 -8.35 -3.37
N ALA A 49 -11.90 -7.15 -2.82
CA ALA A 49 -10.74 -6.79 -2.00
C ALA A 49 -11.09 -5.83 -0.87
N LEU A 50 -10.36 -5.96 0.24
CA LEU A 50 -10.41 -5.01 1.33
C LEU A 50 -9.49 -3.81 1.00
N PRO A 51 -9.93 -2.56 1.18
CA PRO A 51 -9.07 -1.39 0.97
C PRO A 51 -7.77 -1.45 1.78
N ARG A 52 -7.85 -1.91 3.02
CA ARG A 52 -6.68 -2.08 3.89
C ARG A 52 -5.69 -3.11 3.34
N TYR A 53 -6.17 -4.23 2.78
CA TYR A 53 -5.34 -5.22 2.13
C TYR A 53 -4.60 -4.61 0.93
N ILE A 54 -5.30 -3.86 0.08
CA ILE A 54 -4.70 -3.16 -1.06
C ILE A 54 -3.63 -2.16 -0.58
N SER A 55 -3.92 -1.38 0.45
CA SER A 55 -2.97 -0.44 1.05
C SER A 55 -1.66 -1.14 1.46
N TYR A 56 -1.72 -2.30 2.09
CA TYR A 56 -0.54 -3.08 2.43
C TYR A 56 0.17 -3.63 1.19
N TYR A 57 -0.58 -4.12 0.20
CA TYR A 57 0.01 -4.66 -1.03
C TYR A 57 0.81 -3.62 -1.80
N LEU A 58 0.36 -2.37 -1.81
CA LEU A 58 1.03 -1.25 -2.47
C LEU A 58 2.38 -0.87 -1.83
N ARG A 59 2.75 -1.49 -0.73
CA ARG A 59 4.04 -1.33 -0.06
C ARG A 59 5.02 -2.45 -0.34
N THR A 60 4.60 -3.52 -1.04
CA THR A 60 5.44 -4.67 -1.34
C THR A 60 6.47 -4.38 -2.42
N ASP A 61 7.59 -5.07 -2.36
CA ASP A 61 8.64 -4.99 -3.39
C ASP A 61 8.15 -5.47 -4.75
N ASP A 62 7.30 -6.49 -4.79
CA ASP A 62 6.73 -7.02 -6.02
C ASP A 62 5.94 -5.95 -6.79
N TYR A 63 5.05 -5.25 -6.10
CA TYR A 63 4.31 -4.14 -6.68
C TYR A 63 5.24 -3.02 -7.15
N HIS A 64 6.21 -2.61 -6.34
CA HIS A 64 7.14 -1.55 -6.70
C HIS A 64 8.00 -1.89 -7.92
N LYS A 65 8.41 -3.14 -8.06
CA LYS A 65 9.11 -3.62 -9.27
C LYS A 65 8.23 -3.51 -10.52
N GLN A 66 6.94 -3.75 -10.40
CA GLN A 66 6.02 -3.65 -11.53
C GLN A 66 5.84 -2.22 -12.01
N ILE A 67 5.72 -1.25 -11.11
CA ILE A 67 5.45 0.15 -11.46
C ILE A 67 6.72 0.96 -11.78
N LYS A 68 7.88 0.52 -11.33
CA LYS A 68 9.16 1.24 -11.46
C LYS A 68 9.46 1.70 -12.88
N LYS A 69 9.17 0.87 -13.87
CA LYS A 69 9.41 1.17 -15.30
C LYS A 69 8.52 2.29 -15.85
N TYR A 70 7.43 2.62 -15.16
CA TYR A 70 6.50 3.68 -15.56
C TYR A 70 6.73 5.00 -14.84
N VAL A 71 7.58 5.04 -13.84
CA VAL A 71 7.88 6.24 -13.08
C VAL A 71 8.80 7.14 -13.89
N SER A 72 8.37 8.38 -14.14
CA SER A 72 9.23 9.43 -14.70
C SER A 72 10.11 9.98 -13.61
N GLU A 73 11.42 9.88 -13.79
CA GLU A 73 12.40 10.45 -12.87
C GLU A 73 12.93 11.79 -13.42
N GLY A 74 13.02 12.77 -12.53
CA GLY A 74 13.47 14.10 -12.85
C GLY A 74 13.53 14.93 -11.57
N LYS A 75 13.34 16.23 -11.69
CA LYS A 75 13.22 17.11 -10.53
C LYS A 75 12.04 16.74 -9.64
N ILE A 76 10.97 16.24 -10.25
CA ILE A 76 9.79 15.65 -9.60
C ILE A 76 9.57 14.29 -10.23
N CYS A 77 9.47 13.25 -9.40
CA CYS A 77 9.09 11.90 -9.85
C CYS A 77 7.58 11.82 -9.98
N SER A 78 7.09 11.16 -11.01
CA SER A 78 5.65 10.99 -11.22
C SER A 78 5.29 9.71 -11.95
N ILE A 79 4.05 9.26 -11.75
CA ILE A 79 3.45 8.13 -12.44
C ILE A 79 2.00 8.49 -12.79
N SER A 80 1.52 8.04 -13.95
CA SER A 80 0.12 8.24 -14.31
C SER A 80 -0.81 7.23 -13.64
N ALA A 81 -2.08 7.59 -13.49
CA ALA A 81 -3.11 6.68 -12.98
C ALA A 81 -3.23 5.42 -13.84
N ASP A 82 -3.18 5.56 -15.16
CA ASP A 82 -3.23 4.43 -16.09
C ASP A 82 -2.06 3.46 -15.90
N SER A 83 -0.87 3.98 -15.63
CA SER A 83 0.32 3.16 -15.36
C SER A 83 0.21 2.39 -14.05
N ILE A 84 -0.34 3.00 -13.01
CA ILE A 84 -0.65 2.31 -11.74
C ILE A 84 -1.65 1.19 -12.00
N GLY A 85 -2.67 1.44 -12.83
CA GLY A 85 -3.69 0.46 -13.19
C GLY A 85 -3.17 -0.75 -13.96
N LYS A 86 -1.96 -0.71 -14.49
CA LYS A 86 -1.31 -1.86 -15.15
C LYS A 86 -0.69 -2.84 -14.17
N ALA A 87 -0.53 -2.48 -12.91
CA ALA A 87 -0.01 -3.38 -11.89
C ALA A 87 -0.98 -4.54 -11.65
N GLU A 88 -0.45 -5.74 -11.59
CA GLU A 88 -1.21 -6.94 -11.25
C GLU A 88 -1.11 -7.20 -9.75
N ILE A 89 -2.25 -7.22 -9.08
CA ILE A 89 -2.36 -7.49 -7.65
C ILE A 89 -3.01 -8.86 -7.48
N SER A 90 -2.30 -9.78 -6.84
CA SER A 90 -2.86 -11.07 -6.44
C SER A 90 -3.54 -10.94 -5.08
N PHE A 91 -4.79 -11.40 -4.99
CA PHE A 91 -5.50 -11.40 -3.71
C PHE A 91 -6.25 -12.71 -3.50
N PRO A 92 -6.23 -13.24 -2.26
CA PRO A 92 -6.99 -14.43 -1.88
C PRO A 92 -8.45 -14.07 -1.60
N THR A 93 -9.20 -15.01 -1.02
CA THR A 93 -10.56 -14.76 -0.55
C THR A 93 -10.59 -13.62 0.48
N LEU A 94 -11.75 -12.97 0.63
CA LEU A 94 -11.92 -11.90 1.63
C LEU A 94 -11.60 -12.35 3.05
N VAL A 95 -11.95 -13.58 3.41
CA VAL A 95 -11.63 -14.15 4.74
C VAL A 95 -10.12 -14.22 4.97
N GLU A 96 -9.37 -14.66 3.97
CA GLU A 96 -7.92 -14.73 4.05
C GLU A 96 -7.29 -13.33 4.05
N GLN A 97 -7.85 -12.39 3.30
CA GLN A 97 -7.44 -10.98 3.34
C GLN A 97 -7.63 -10.39 4.75
N GLU A 98 -8.76 -10.64 5.40
CA GLU A 98 -9.02 -10.21 6.78
C GLU A 98 -7.98 -10.78 7.75
N ARG A 99 -7.64 -12.05 7.60
CA ARG A 99 -6.61 -12.70 8.41
C ARG A 99 -5.24 -12.03 8.24
N ILE A 100 -4.83 -11.78 7.01
CA ILE A 100 -3.55 -11.12 6.68
C ILE A 100 -3.52 -9.69 7.22
N VAL A 101 -4.57 -8.92 6.98
CA VAL A 101 -4.70 -7.55 7.50
C VAL A 101 -4.61 -7.52 9.02
N GLY A 102 -5.29 -8.44 9.72
CA GLY A 102 -5.23 -8.54 11.17
C GLY A 102 -3.84 -8.81 11.70
N ILE A 103 -3.05 -9.66 11.03
CA ILE A 103 -1.66 -9.95 11.39
C ILE A 103 -0.79 -8.71 11.16
N LEU A 104 -0.91 -8.07 10.00
CA LEU A 104 -0.11 -6.89 9.66
C LEU A 104 -0.44 -5.69 10.55
N ASP A 105 -1.70 -5.49 10.90
CA ASP A 105 -2.13 -4.42 11.82
C ASP A 105 -1.52 -4.63 13.21
N ARG A 106 -1.48 -5.86 13.70
CA ARG A 106 -0.83 -6.17 14.98
C ARG A 106 0.66 -5.91 14.96
N PHE A 107 1.37 -6.30 13.91
CA PHE A 107 2.79 -5.99 13.74
C PHE A 107 3.04 -4.49 13.67
N ASN A 108 2.22 -3.76 12.93
CA ASN A 108 2.33 -2.32 12.81
C ASN A 108 2.12 -1.61 14.15
N ALA A 109 1.13 -2.04 14.93
CA ALA A 109 0.90 -1.52 16.28
C ALA A 109 2.09 -1.79 17.21
N LEU A 110 2.67 -3.00 17.18
CA LEU A 110 3.85 -3.35 17.95
C LEU A 110 5.08 -2.51 17.56
N CYS A 111 5.30 -2.25 16.28
CA CYS A 111 6.38 -1.40 15.80
C CYS A 111 6.22 0.05 16.28
N ASN A 112 5.00 0.57 16.29
CA ASN A 112 4.71 1.93 16.77
C ASN A 112 4.85 2.06 18.29
N ASP A 113 4.44 1.05 19.06
CA ASP A 113 4.57 1.05 20.53
C ASP A 113 6.04 0.99 20.99
N ILE A 114 6.96 0.56 20.13
CA ILE A 114 8.37 0.36 20.44
C ILE A 114 9.23 1.52 19.95
N SER A 115 8.65 2.61 19.51
CA SER A 115 9.37 3.83 19.13
C SER A 115 10.22 4.42 20.27
N THR A 116 10.08 3.90 21.51
CA THR A 116 10.87 4.24 22.70
C THR A 116 12.01 3.26 23.03
N GLY A 117 12.20 2.21 22.21
CA GLY A 117 13.26 1.21 22.41
C GLY A 117 14.63 1.65 21.87
N LEU A 118 15.62 0.76 22.01
CA LEU A 118 16.96 0.98 21.44
C LEU A 118 16.90 1.00 19.92
N PRO A 119 17.63 1.91 19.25
CA PRO A 119 17.60 2.03 17.79
C PRO A 119 17.85 0.72 17.03
N ALA A 120 18.74 -0.13 17.53
CA ALA A 120 19.02 -1.44 16.94
C ALA A 120 17.83 -2.40 17.02
N GLU A 121 17.07 -2.37 18.13
CA GLU A 121 15.86 -3.18 18.29
C GLU A 121 14.73 -2.71 17.38
N ILE A 122 14.57 -1.40 17.25
CA ILE A 122 13.58 -0.78 16.35
C ILE A 122 13.87 -1.19 14.91
N GLU A 123 15.13 -1.09 14.48
CA GLU A 123 15.54 -1.49 13.13
C GLU A 123 15.32 -2.98 12.88
N ALA A 124 15.68 -3.85 13.81
CA ALA A 124 15.51 -5.29 13.70
C ALA A 124 14.03 -5.68 13.56
N ARG A 125 13.14 -5.04 14.32
CA ARG A 125 11.69 -5.30 14.27
C ARG A 125 11.07 -4.74 12.99
N GLN A 126 11.54 -3.61 12.51
CA GLN A 126 11.08 -3.06 11.23
C GLN A 126 11.44 -3.99 10.06
N LYS A 127 12.66 -4.53 10.03
CA LYS A 127 13.07 -5.53 9.04
C LYS A 127 12.25 -6.81 9.13
N GLN A 128 11.93 -7.26 10.33
CA GLN A 128 11.08 -8.42 10.57
C GLN A 128 9.65 -8.17 10.06
N TYR A 129 9.09 -6.99 10.33
CA TYR A 129 7.78 -6.58 9.80
C TYR A 129 7.75 -6.60 8.28
N GLU A 130 8.74 -5.99 7.62
CA GLU A 130 8.83 -5.93 6.15
C GLU A 130 8.92 -7.34 5.55
N TYR A 131 9.72 -8.22 6.15
CA TYR A 131 9.85 -9.60 5.74
C TYR A 131 8.52 -10.37 5.83
N TYR A 132 7.82 -10.28 6.95
CA TYR A 132 6.54 -10.95 7.13
C TYR A 132 5.45 -10.35 6.24
N ARG A 133 5.43 -9.04 6.07
CA ARG A 133 4.52 -8.37 5.13
C ARG A 133 4.68 -8.93 3.73
N ASP A 134 5.90 -8.95 3.22
CA ASP A 134 6.17 -9.40 1.86
C ASP A 134 5.89 -10.91 1.70
N THR A 135 6.20 -11.71 2.71
CA THR A 135 5.91 -13.14 2.72
C THR A 135 4.41 -13.42 2.70
N LEU A 136 3.62 -12.72 3.52
CA LEU A 136 2.16 -12.89 3.62
C LEU A 136 1.42 -12.42 2.36
N LEU A 137 1.98 -11.46 1.65
CA LEU A 137 1.36 -10.86 0.47
C LEU A 137 1.89 -11.42 -0.86
N ASN A 138 2.86 -12.34 -0.80
CA ASN A 138 3.41 -12.98 -1.98
C ASN A 138 2.68 -14.29 -2.28
N PHE A 139 1.68 -14.23 -3.15
CA PHE A 139 0.92 -15.39 -3.60
C PHE A 139 1.43 -15.87 -4.95
N LYS A 140 1.55 -17.18 -5.10
CA LYS A 140 1.77 -17.79 -6.41
C LYS A 140 0.49 -17.69 -7.24
N LYS A 141 0.62 -17.16 -8.46
CA LYS A 141 -0.44 -17.19 -9.44
C LYS A 141 -0.79 -18.68 -9.70
N LEU A 142 -2.06 -19.02 -9.53
CA LEU A 142 -2.52 -20.33 -9.96
C LEU A 142 -2.63 -20.30 -11.49
N ASP A 143 -1.78 -21.06 -12.14
CA ASP A 143 -1.92 -21.30 -13.59
C ASP A 143 -3.23 -22.07 -13.81
N LYS A 144 -4.11 -21.45 -14.57
CA LYS A 144 -5.34 -22.10 -15.00
C LYS A 144 -5.06 -23.08 -16.14
#